data_864feb169c20297727f07eb8bb1aa629
#
_entry.id   864feb169c20297727f07eb8bb1aa629
#
_cell.length_a   1.000
_cell.length_b   1.000
_cell.length_c   1.000
_cell.angle_alpha   90.00
_cell.angle_beta   90.00
_cell.angle_gamma   90.00
#
_symmetry.space_group_name_H-M   'P 1'
#
loop_
_entity.id
_entity.type
_entity.pdbx_description
1 polymer ?
#
loop_
_entity_poly.entity_id
_entity_poly.type
_entity_poly.pdbx_seq_one_letter_code
_entity_poly.pdbx_strand_id
1 'polypeptide(L)'
;KAVSKNDDHLTVYLWENRLMKNIVPYIHEQFPDQDIEFITGNNDTDLYSYFEEHGELPDIITVRRFSGKDAQDLEPYLMDFAFYDVVSRYYSYALQYYKNSKNEIQWLPICGMPQTIIANKTLFEQYGIKIPKNYKEYAQACQQFYDNGIKPYSLDLAEDWSAHEVIQTGAIGEFMSLDGIEWRSSAESASGDIAFDDALWKRIFSETNTFLKDSHFTSDDISVDINTATQMFLEGKAAMFHGYPALMQEFQEQMDAELTRVPFFSQISDEAFINMTPSLNIAFNKDLEKDQEKLDLAFDVLECMISKEGQTLIADGKGVISLNVDVPNMMEDVPGLEDEINNNSVYIRYSAQKSFDASLKAVHGLLSGEMDETQAYDAFRSTMN
;
A
#
# COMPACT_ATOMS: atom_id res chain seq x y z
N LYS A 1 37.68 6.96 -27.43
CA LYS A 1 38.29 5.90 -26.59
C LYS A 1 37.16 5.39 -25.73
N ALA A 2 36.65 4.20 -26.04
CA ALA A 2 35.68 3.52 -25.15
C ALA A 2 36.38 3.34 -23.80
N VAL A 3 35.78 3.88 -22.74
CA VAL A 3 36.13 3.51 -21.39
C VAL A 3 35.73 2.05 -21.26
N SER A 4 36.70 1.18 -20.95
CA SER A 4 36.36 -0.20 -20.58
C SER A 4 35.48 -0.12 -19.35
N LYS A 5 34.20 -0.51 -19.47
CA LYS A 5 33.39 -0.79 -18.29
C LYS A 5 34.17 -1.83 -17.46
N ASN A 6 34.44 -1.55 -16.20
CA ASN A 6 34.82 -2.58 -15.25
C ASN A 6 33.61 -3.51 -15.19
N ASP A 7 33.77 -4.76 -15.62
CA ASP A 7 32.68 -5.73 -15.70
C ASP A 7 32.09 -6.06 -14.30
N ASP A 8 32.75 -5.67 -13.23
CA ASP A 8 32.39 -5.99 -11.83
C ASP A 8 31.61 -4.86 -11.11
N HIS A 9 31.29 -3.75 -11.78
CA HIS A 9 30.60 -2.60 -11.18
C HIS A 9 29.08 -2.76 -11.21
N LEU A 10 28.41 -2.81 -10.03
CA LEU A 10 26.96 -2.89 -9.88
C LEU A 10 26.36 -1.52 -9.58
N THR A 11 25.37 -1.09 -10.33
CA THR A 11 24.66 0.16 -10.11
C THR A 11 23.28 -0.07 -9.50
N VAL A 12 22.96 0.64 -8.40
CA VAL A 12 21.70 0.51 -7.66
C VAL A 12 21.03 1.87 -7.56
N TYR A 13 19.85 2.02 -8.17
CA TYR A 13 19.05 3.22 -8.07
C TYR A 13 18.07 3.12 -6.90
N LEU A 14 18.17 4.08 -5.97
CA LEU A 14 17.27 4.22 -4.82
C LEU A 14 16.33 5.41 -5.06
N TRP A 15 15.02 5.19 -4.97
CA TRP A 15 14.01 6.16 -5.35
C TRP A 15 13.96 7.42 -4.46
N GLU A 16 14.58 7.38 -3.26
CA GLU A 16 14.65 8.54 -2.36
C GLU A 16 15.92 8.57 -1.51
N ASN A 17 16.33 9.78 -1.11
CA ASN A 17 17.53 10.02 -0.31
C ASN A 17 17.52 9.34 1.07
N ARG A 18 16.34 9.10 1.65
CA ARG A 18 16.21 8.41 2.93
C ARG A 18 16.81 7.01 2.89
N LEU A 19 16.64 6.30 1.78
CA LEU A 19 17.19 4.96 1.58
C LEU A 19 18.73 4.98 1.55
N MET A 20 19.34 6.04 0.98
CA MET A 20 20.80 6.20 1.01
C MET A 20 21.37 6.20 2.43
N LYS A 21 20.66 6.85 3.34
CA LYS A 21 21.11 6.93 4.75
C LYS A 21 20.93 5.61 5.49
N ASN A 22 19.83 4.92 5.23
CA ASN A 22 19.41 3.79 6.07
C ASN A 22 19.94 2.46 5.57
N ILE A 23 19.85 2.17 4.25
CA ILE A 23 20.16 0.84 3.72
C ILE A 23 21.57 0.72 3.13
N VAL A 24 22.13 1.80 2.58
CA VAL A 24 23.45 1.76 1.91
C VAL A 24 24.59 1.37 2.85
N PRO A 25 24.69 1.94 4.09
CA PRO A 25 25.73 1.51 5.01
C PRO A 25 25.67 0.01 5.33
N TYR A 26 24.45 -0.52 5.47
CA TYR A 26 24.23 -1.94 5.73
C TYR A 26 24.70 -2.81 4.56
N ILE A 27 24.34 -2.46 3.32
CA ILE A 27 24.77 -3.22 2.14
C ILE A 27 26.29 -3.17 2.00
N HIS A 28 26.94 -2.02 2.17
CA HIS A 28 28.40 -1.93 2.12
C HIS A 28 29.11 -2.73 3.22
N GLU A 29 28.48 -2.86 4.39
CA GLU A 29 29.01 -3.72 5.47
C GLU A 29 28.97 -5.20 5.09
N GLN A 30 27.89 -5.63 4.38
CA GLN A 30 27.76 -7.01 3.92
C GLN A 30 28.72 -7.34 2.76
N PHE A 31 29.03 -6.35 1.91
CA PHE A 31 29.84 -6.52 0.69
C PHE A 31 30.99 -5.51 0.64
N PRO A 32 31.95 -5.56 1.60
CA PRO A 32 33.00 -4.54 1.71
C PRO A 32 33.98 -4.51 0.53
N ASP A 33 34.12 -5.62 -0.19
CA ASP A 33 35.05 -5.78 -1.31
C ASP A 33 34.39 -5.64 -2.70
N GLN A 34 33.07 -5.38 -2.75
CA GLN A 34 32.32 -5.25 -4.00
C GLN A 34 32.19 -3.78 -4.41
N ASP A 35 32.30 -3.53 -5.70
CA ASP A 35 32.12 -2.20 -6.29
C ASP A 35 30.62 -1.95 -6.59
N ILE A 36 29.91 -1.40 -5.60
CA ILE A 36 28.49 -1.10 -5.71
C ILE A 36 28.28 0.42 -5.65
N GLU A 37 27.80 1.00 -6.74
CA GLU A 37 27.42 2.41 -6.82
C GLU A 37 25.94 2.61 -6.54
N PHE A 38 25.64 3.51 -5.61
CA PHE A 38 24.25 3.89 -5.29
C PHE A 38 23.94 5.25 -5.91
N ILE A 39 22.86 5.30 -6.68
CA ILE A 39 22.31 6.49 -7.31
C ILE A 39 20.98 6.78 -6.64
N THR A 40 20.66 8.03 -6.35
CA THR A 40 19.39 8.38 -5.71
C THR A 40 18.65 9.45 -6.47
N GLY A 41 17.32 9.29 -6.53
CA GLY A 41 16.37 10.31 -6.93
C GLY A 41 15.73 11.02 -5.72
N ASN A 42 14.95 12.03 -5.98
CA ASN A 42 14.20 12.79 -4.98
C ASN A 42 12.68 12.71 -5.16
N ASN A 43 12.23 12.09 -6.25
CA ASN A 43 10.82 11.91 -6.59
C ASN A 43 10.61 10.73 -7.54
N ASP A 44 9.36 10.37 -7.77
CA ASP A 44 8.97 9.22 -8.60
C ASP A 44 9.35 9.35 -10.10
N THR A 45 9.77 10.53 -10.56
CA THR A 45 10.11 10.78 -11.98
C THR A 45 11.62 10.78 -12.26
N ASP A 46 12.46 10.86 -11.24
CA ASP A 46 13.91 11.01 -11.43
C ASP A 46 14.56 9.79 -12.12
N LEU A 47 14.01 8.59 -11.93
CA LEU A 47 14.49 7.40 -12.64
C LEU A 47 14.31 7.53 -14.15
N TYR A 48 13.17 8.07 -14.59
CA TYR A 48 12.87 8.24 -16.02
C TYR A 48 13.79 9.30 -16.63
N SER A 49 14.03 10.40 -15.91
CA SER A 49 15.00 11.42 -16.30
C SER A 49 16.41 10.83 -16.41
N TYR A 50 16.79 9.99 -15.45
CA TYR A 50 18.07 9.28 -15.50
C TYR A 50 18.19 8.42 -16.78
N PHE A 51 17.16 7.64 -17.09
CA PHE A 51 17.12 6.81 -18.30
C PHE A 51 17.20 7.63 -19.59
N GLU A 52 16.47 8.76 -19.67
CA GLU A 52 16.51 9.67 -20.81
C GLU A 52 17.92 10.27 -21.02
N GLU A 53 18.59 10.65 -19.94
CA GLU A 53 19.92 11.28 -19.99
C GLU A 53 21.03 10.30 -20.33
N HIS A 54 20.97 9.07 -19.84
CA HIS A 54 22.05 8.08 -19.97
C HIS A 54 21.80 7.04 -21.06
N GLY A 55 20.55 6.87 -21.50
CA GLY A 55 20.14 5.88 -22.50
C GLY A 55 20.20 4.43 -22.01
N GLU A 56 20.49 4.23 -20.72
CA GLU A 56 20.55 2.92 -20.07
C GLU A 56 19.97 3.01 -18.64
N LEU A 57 19.43 1.89 -18.14
CA LEU A 57 18.96 1.79 -16.77
C LEU A 57 20.07 1.31 -15.84
N PRO A 58 20.06 1.71 -14.56
CA PRO A 58 20.85 1.04 -13.52
C PRO A 58 20.55 -0.47 -13.46
N ASP A 59 21.48 -1.22 -12.90
CA ASP A 59 21.34 -2.69 -12.80
C ASP A 59 20.20 -3.09 -11.89
N ILE A 60 20.10 -2.45 -10.73
CA ILE A 60 18.99 -2.60 -9.77
C ILE A 60 18.24 -1.29 -9.69
N ILE A 61 16.92 -1.36 -9.70
CA ILE A 61 16.05 -0.20 -9.71
C ILE A 61 15.04 -0.34 -8.59
N THR A 62 14.88 0.70 -7.77
CA THR A 62 13.80 0.76 -6.79
C THR A 62 12.84 1.89 -7.12
N VAL A 63 11.55 1.65 -6.92
CA VAL A 63 10.49 2.65 -7.08
C VAL A 63 9.46 2.50 -5.98
N ARG A 64 8.78 3.57 -5.66
CA ARG A 64 7.63 3.50 -4.77
C ARG A 64 6.42 2.88 -5.48
N ARG A 65 6.22 3.24 -6.76
CA ARG A 65 5.12 2.76 -7.60
C ARG A 65 5.68 2.32 -8.94
N PHE A 66 5.13 1.25 -9.48
CA PHE A 66 5.53 0.70 -10.78
C PHE A 66 4.37 0.65 -11.80
N SER A 67 3.24 1.26 -11.46
CA SER A 67 2.07 1.35 -12.34
C SER A 67 2.04 2.70 -13.07
N GLY A 68 1.53 2.70 -14.29
CA GLY A 68 1.39 3.88 -15.12
C GLY A 68 2.24 3.82 -16.39
N LYS A 69 2.08 4.80 -17.26
CA LYS A 69 2.73 4.82 -18.56
C LYS A 69 4.25 4.73 -18.45
N ASP A 70 4.84 5.50 -17.53
CA ASP A 70 6.30 5.55 -17.40
C ASP A 70 6.87 4.19 -16.96
N ALA A 71 6.18 3.50 -16.03
CA ALA A 71 6.59 2.14 -15.62
C ALA A 71 6.50 1.15 -16.79
N GLN A 72 5.53 1.30 -17.69
CA GLN A 72 5.40 0.47 -18.88
C GLN A 72 6.49 0.74 -19.91
N ASP A 73 6.93 1.97 -20.05
CA ASP A 73 8.04 2.31 -20.93
C ASP A 73 9.35 1.62 -20.51
N LEU A 74 9.46 1.20 -19.23
CA LEU A 74 10.58 0.41 -18.72
C LEU A 74 10.43 -1.11 -18.96
N GLU A 75 9.22 -1.65 -19.14
CA GLU A 75 9.00 -3.10 -19.28
C GLU A 75 9.96 -3.81 -20.25
N PRO A 76 10.30 -3.25 -21.44
CA PRO A 76 11.23 -3.90 -22.38
C PRO A 76 12.65 -4.09 -21.85
N TYR A 77 13.01 -3.39 -20.79
CA TYR A 77 14.36 -3.36 -20.22
C TYR A 77 14.48 -4.13 -18.91
N LEU A 78 13.37 -4.61 -18.35
CA LEU A 78 13.33 -5.28 -17.06
C LEU A 78 13.42 -6.80 -17.21
N MET A 79 14.08 -7.42 -16.24
CA MET A 79 14.19 -8.87 -16.11
C MET A 79 12.88 -9.49 -15.61
N ASP A 80 12.54 -10.68 -16.10
CA ASP A 80 11.42 -11.45 -15.59
C ASP A 80 11.88 -12.40 -14.48
N PHE A 81 11.42 -12.17 -13.25
CA PHE A 81 11.74 -12.99 -12.10
C PHE A 81 10.97 -14.33 -12.07
N ALA A 82 9.98 -14.55 -12.93
CA ALA A 82 9.06 -15.70 -12.83
C ALA A 82 9.76 -17.07 -12.79
N PHE A 83 10.98 -17.16 -13.32
CA PHE A 83 11.77 -18.39 -13.37
C PHE A 83 12.93 -18.44 -12.37
N TYR A 84 13.03 -17.47 -11.47
CA TYR A 84 14.07 -17.42 -10.45
C TYR A 84 13.51 -17.85 -9.07
N ASP A 85 14.36 -18.48 -8.28
CA ASP A 85 13.98 -19.07 -6.99
C ASP A 85 13.40 -18.05 -6.00
N VAL A 86 13.78 -16.78 -6.11
CA VAL A 86 13.30 -15.71 -5.25
C VAL A 86 11.77 -15.58 -5.24
N VAL A 87 11.10 -15.89 -6.35
CA VAL A 87 9.63 -15.84 -6.46
C VAL A 87 8.95 -16.84 -5.52
N SER A 88 9.54 -18.01 -5.31
CA SER A 88 9.00 -19.03 -4.41
C SER A 88 8.99 -18.64 -2.94
N ARG A 89 9.74 -17.59 -2.58
CA ARG A 89 9.83 -17.09 -1.21
C ARG A 89 8.73 -16.10 -0.85
N TYR A 90 7.91 -15.69 -1.81
CA TYR A 90 6.81 -14.75 -1.59
C TYR A 90 5.48 -15.45 -1.33
N TYR A 91 4.64 -14.84 -0.50
CA TYR A 91 3.24 -15.24 -0.41
C TYR A 91 2.54 -15.08 -1.76
N SER A 92 1.68 -16.04 -2.13
CA SER A 92 1.00 -16.02 -3.42
C SER A 92 0.14 -14.77 -3.64
N TYR A 93 -0.51 -14.26 -2.59
CA TYR A 93 -1.29 -13.03 -2.65
C TYR A 93 -0.42 -11.80 -2.96
N ALA A 94 0.86 -11.82 -2.59
CA ALA A 94 1.76 -10.71 -2.87
C ALA A 94 2.10 -10.61 -4.36
N LEU A 95 2.33 -11.73 -5.01
CA LEU A 95 2.78 -11.77 -6.41
C LEU A 95 1.64 -11.73 -7.44
N GLN A 96 0.41 -12.09 -7.07
CA GLN A 96 -0.70 -12.10 -8.04
C GLN A 96 -0.96 -10.72 -8.68
N TYR A 97 -0.66 -9.63 -7.96
CA TYR A 97 -0.82 -8.26 -8.44
C TYR A 97 0.42 -7.70 -9.15
N TYR A 98 1.50 -8.48 -9.24
CA TYR A 98 2.79 -8.09 -9.83
C TYR A 98 3.01 -8.71 -11.21
N LYS A 99 2.05 -9.45 -11.73
CA LYS A 99 2.10 -10.00 -13.07
C LYS A 99 1.65 -8.96 -14.10
N ASN A 100 2.46 -8.78 -15.14
CA ASN A 100 2.06 -7.98 -16.29
C ASN A 100 1.14 -8.77 -17.25
N SER A 101 0.70 -8.16 -18.36
CA SER A 101 -0.18 -8.79 -19.36
C SER A 101 0.40 -10.03 -20.02
N LYS A 102 1.72 -10.25 -19.91
CA LYS A 102 2.43 -11.42 -20.44
C LYS A 102 2.65 -12.50 -19.38
N ASN A 103 2.12 -12.32 -18.16
CA ASN A 103 2.39 -13.13 -16.98
C ASN A 103 3.84 -13.09 -16.48
N GLU A 104 4.62 -12.08 -16.87
CA GLU A 104 5.95 -11.84 -16.34
C GLU A 104 5.87 -11.14 -14.98
N ILE A 105 6.82 -11.41 -14.10
CA ILE A 105 6.99 -10.75 -12.81
C ILE A 105 8.26 -9.92 -12.89
N GLN A 106 8.14 -8.64 -13.22
CA GLN A 106 9.28 -7.75 -13.42
C GLN A 106 9.58 -6.88 -12.19
N TRP A 107 8.63 -6.78 -11.28
CA TRP A 107 8.77 -6.07 -10.02
C TRP A 107 8.52 -7.01 -8.85
N LEU A 108 9.29 -6.84 -7.79
CA LEU A 108 9.10 -7.54 -6.53
C LEU A 108 8.87 -6.53 -5.41
N PRO A 109 7.86 -6.73 -4.53
CA PRO A 109 7.74 -5.91 -3.33
C PRO A 109 8.83 -6.29 -2.34
N ILE A 110 9.47 -5.31 -1.73
CA ILE A 110 10.45 -5.58 -0.66
C ILE A 110 9.71 -5.81 0.65
N CYS A 111 8.82 -4.90 1.01
CA CYS A 111 7.99 -4.99 2.20
C CYS A 111 6.69 -4.20 2.02
N GLY A 112 5.75 -4.42 2.90
CA GLY A 112 4.48 -3.71 2.92
C GLY A 112 4.20 -3.04 4.26
N MET A 113 3.54 -1.90 4.22
CA MET A 113 3.02 -1.20 5.39
C MET A 113 1.55 -1.55 5.56
N PRO A 114 1.18 -2.28 6.62
CA PRO A 114 -0.21 -2.61 6.87
C PRO A 114 -0.97 -1.36 7.30
N GLN A 115 -2.18 -1.19 6.76
CA GLN A 115 -3.15 -0.18 7.19
C GLN A 115 -4.22 -0.85 8.04
N THR A 116 -4.70 -0.15 9.03
CA THR A 116 -5.73 -0.65 9.94
C THR A 116 -6.56 0.50 10.50
N ILE A 117 -7.64 0.19 11.19
CA ILE A 117 -8.34 1.15 12.04
C ILE A 117 -7.75 1.06 13.44
N ILE A 118 -7.27 2.18 13.96
CA ILE A 118 -6.85 2.34 15.36
C ILE A 118 -8.08 2.69 16.17
N ALA A 119 -8.41 1.92 17.19
CA ALA A 119 -9.57 2.13 18.05
C ALA A 119 -9.15 2.50 19.47
N ASN A 120 -9.81 3.50 20.05
CA ASN A 120 -9.65 3.85 21.45
C ASN A 120 -10.46 2.87 22.31
N LYS A 121 -9.83 1.77 22.73
CA LYS A 121 -10.46 0.70 23.50
C LYS A 121 -11.08 1.22 24.80
N THR A 122 -10.44 2.19 25.45
CA THR A 122 -10.97 2.81 26.66
C THR A 122 -12.33 3.47 26.41
N LEU A 123 -12.53 4.16 25.27
CA LEU A 123 -13.84 4.70 24.92
C LEU A 123 -14.87 3.61 24.65
N PHE A 124 -14.49 2.53 23.97
CA PHE A 124 -15.38 1.38 23.77
C PHE A 124 -15.87 0.82 25.11
N GLU A 125 -14.98 0.62 26.07
CA GLU A 125 -15.31 0.13 27.41
C GLU A 125 -16.16 1.13 28.19
N GLN A 126 -15.82 2.43 28.13
CA GLN A 126 -16.55 3.50 28.83
C GLN A 126 -18.01 3.57 28.40
N TYR A 127 -18.31 3.38 27.12
CA TYR A 127 -19.67 3.41 26.58
C TYR A 127 -20.33 2.03 26.52
N GLY A 128 -19.64 0.97 26.96
CA GLY A 128 -20.17 -0.39 26.92
C GLY A 128 -20.34 -0.95 25.50
N ILE A 129 -19.57 -0.39 24.55
CA ILE A 129 -19.57 -0.79 23.15
C ILE A 129 -18.49 -1.87 22.95
N LYS A 130 -18.82 -2.94 22.23
CA LYS A 130 -17.88 -4.01 21.95
C LYS A 130 -16.99 -3.63 20.76
N ILE A 131 -15.71 -4.06 20.81
CA ILE A 131 -14.82 -4.03 19.64
C ILE A 131 -15.43 -4.93 18.56
N PRO A 132 -15.68 -4.40 17.35
CA PRO A 132 -16.38 -5.13 16.29
C PRO A 132 -15.52 -6.27 15.73
N LYS A 133 -16.19 -7.35 15.31
CA LYS A 133 -15.57 -8.53 14.69
C LYS A 133 -16.02 -8.78 13.25
N ASN A 134 -17.01 -8.03 12.79
CA ASN A 134 -17.52 -8.05 11.42
C ASN A 134 -18.15 -6.70 11.09
N TYR A 135 -18.51 -6.50 9.82
CA TYR A 135 -19.06 -5.22 9.35
C TYR A 135 -20.36 -4.80 10.07
N LYS A 136 -21.24 -5.75 10.35
CA LYS A 136 -22.49 -5.45 11.06
C LYS A 136 -22.23 -4.89 12.48
N GLU A 137 -21.28 -5.49 13.19
CA GLU A 137 -20.89 -5.01 14.53
C GLU A 137 -20.16 -3.66 14.42
N TYR A 138 -19.38 -3.43 13.37
CA TYR A 138 -18.77 -2.14 13.09
C TYR A 138 -19.80 -1.03 12.90
N ALA A 139 -20.78 -1.24 12.04
CA ALA A 139 -21.87 -0.27 11.82
C ALA A 139 -22.67 0.00 13.09
N GLN A 140 -22.95 -1.03 13.91
CA GLN A 140 -23.60 -0.88 15.20
C GLN A 140 -22.76 -0.07 16.19
N ALA A 141 -21.45 -0.31 16.26
CA ALA A 141 -20.56 0.46 17.12
C ALA A 141 -20.51 1.93 16.71
N CYS A 142 -20.43 2.20 15.40
CA CYS A 142 -20.47 3.56 14.87
C CYS A 142 -21.78 4.28 15.25
N GLN A 143 -22.93 3.63 15.09
CA GLN A 143 -24.20 4.20 15.48
C GLN A 143 -24.25 4.51 16.99
N GLN A 144 -23.77 3.59 17.84
CA GLN A 144 -23.77 3.80 19.28
C GLN A 144 -22.85 4.98 19.70
N PHE A 145 -21.68 5.13 19.09
CA PHE A 145 -20.84 6.30 19.34
C PHE A 145 -21.50 7.59 18.91
N TYR A 146 -22.08 7.60 17.72
CA TYR A 146 -22.81 8.76 17.20
C TYR A 146 -23.95 9.19 18.11
N ASP A 147 -24.76 8.24 18.61
CA ASP A 147 -25.87 8.50 19.56
C ASP A 147 -25.37 9.07 20.89
N ASN A 148 -24.12 8.82 21.27
CA ASN A 148 -23.50 9.38 22.46
C ASN A 148 -22.71 10.68 22.18
N GLY A 149 -22.80 11.25 20.99
CA GLY A 149 -22.11 12.49 20.61
C GLY A 149 -20.60 12.34 20.38
N ILE A 150 -20.12 11.10 20.22
CA ILE A 150 -18.72 10.80 19.87
C ILE A 150 -18.65 10.53 18.36
N LYS A 151 -17.69 11.15 17.67
CA LYS A 151 -17.44 10.83 16.25
C LYS A 151 -16.96 9.38 16.15
N PRO A 152 -17.66 8.52 15.37
CA PRO A 152 -17.27 7.11 15.30
C PRO A 152 -15.87 6.92 14.69
N TYR A 153 -15.58 7.60 13.59
CA TYR A 153 -14.36 7.44 12.82
C TYR A 153 -13.83 8.80 12.34
N SER A 154 -12.60 9.12 12.65
CA SER A 154 -11.89 10.31 12.18
C SER A 154 -10.96 9.97 11.04
N LEU A 155 -11.07 10.73 9.95
CA LEU A 155 -10.30 10.54 8.72
C LEU A 155 -10.12 11.90 8.03
N ASP A 156 -8.95 12.12 7.42
CA ASP A 156 -8.56 13.33 6.71
C ASP A 156 -9.09 13.36 5.27
N LEU A 157 -10.40 13.50 5.11
CA LEU A 157 -11.07 13.46 3.80
C LEU A 157 -10.84 14.70 2.93
N ALA A 158 -10.10 15.69 3.40
CA ALA A 158 -9.57 16.75 2.56
C ALA A 158 -8.47 16.25 1.61
N GLU A 159 -7.85 15.10 1.94
CA GLU A 159 -6.74 14.53 1.17
C GLU A 159 -7.21 13.50 0.15
N ASP A 160 -6.64 13.53 -1.04
CA ASP A 160 -6.99 12.65 -2.15
C ASP A 160 -6.68 11.17 -1.87
N TRP A 161 -5.57 10.92 -1.19
CA TRP A 161 -5.17 9.58 -0.80
C TRP A 161 -6.14 8.95 0.22
N SER A 162 -6.70 9.74 1.15
CA SER A 162 -7.68 9.26 2.12
C SER A 162 -9.04 8.97 1.47
N ALA A 163 -9.47 9.79 0.53
CA ALA A 163 -10.65 9.48 -0.27
C ALA A 163 -10.46 8.19 -1.07
N HIS A 164 -9.26 7.95 -1.60
CA HIS A 164 -8.91 6.71 -2.28
C HIS A 164 -8.93 5.50 -1.35
N GLU A 165 -8.40 5.64 -0.13
CA GLU A 165 -8.47 4.60 0.91
C GLU A 165 -9.90 4.24 1.29
N VAL A 166 -10.78 5.22 1.40
CA VAL A 166 -12.20 5.00 1.72
C VAL A 166 -12.89 4.11 0.69
N ILE A 167 -12.64 4.32 -0.60
CA ILE A 167 -13.21 3.47 -1.65
C ILE A 167 -12.68 2.03 -1.49
N GLN A 168 -11.39 1.87 -1.29
CA GLN A 168 -10.78 0.54 -1.23
C GLN A 168 -11.10 -0.20 0.07
N THR A 169 -11.10 0.48 1.19
CA THR A 169 -11.38 -0.16 2.49
C THR A 169 -12.86 -0.31 2.76
N GLY A 170 -13.69 0.64 2.31
CA GLY A 170 -15.15 0.57 2.42
C GLY A 170 -15.76 -0.55 1.58
N ALA A 171 -15.16 -0.86 0.44
CA ALA A 171 -15.58 -1.95 -0.47
C ALA A 171 -14.55 -3.09 -0.55
N ILE A 172 -13.79 -3.32 0.52
CA ILE A 172 -12.68 -4.29 0.51
C ILE A 172 -13.16 -5.72 0.17
N GLY A 173 -14.38 -6.08 0.55
CA GLY A 173 -14.99 -7.36 0.22
C GLY A 173 -15.15 -7.56 -1.29
N GLU A 174 -15.57 -6.54 -2.02
CA GLU A 174 -15.71 -6.59 -3.47
C GLU A 174 -14.33 -6.69 -4.14
N PHE A 175 -13.32 -5.94 -3.68
CA PHE A 175 -11.96 -6.04 -4.20
C PHE A 175 -11.30 -7.41 -3.94
N MET A 176 -11.66 -8.08 -2.85
CA MET A 176 -11.16 -9.41 -2.49
C MET A 176 -12.07 -10.56 -2.99
N SER A 177 -13.19 -10.25 -3.64
CA SER A 177 -14.02 -11.23 -4.35
C SER A 177 -13.30 -11.78 -5.59
N LEU A 178 -13.82 -12.89 -6.15
CA LEU A 178 -13.28 -13.44 -7.40
C LEU A 178 -13.30 -12.41 -8.53
N ASP A 179 -14.41 -11.69 -8.68
CA ASP A 179 -14.54 -10.62 -9.68
C ASP A 179 -13.52 -9.49 -9.46
N GLY A 180 -13.31 -9.10 -8.19
CA GLY A 180 -12.34 -8.07 -7.82
C GLY A 180 -10.90 -8.49 -8.10
N ILE A 181 -10.53 -9.72 -7.78
CA ILE A 181 -9.19 -10.28 -8.05
C ILE A 181 -8.96 -10.39 -9.56
N GLU A 182 -9.97 -10.85 -10.33
CA GLU A 182 -9.88 -10.97 -11.78
C GLU A 182 -9.72 -9.58 -12.42
N TRP A 183 -10.56 -8.61 -12.02
CA TRP A 183 -10.42 -7.23 -12.46
C TRP A 183 -9.01 -6.67 -12.14
N ARG A 184 -8.54 -6.87 -10.92
CA ARG A 184 -7.23 -6.37 -10.46
C ARG A 184 -6.09 -6.92 -11.33
N SER A 185 -6.11 -8.21 -11.61
CA SER A 185 -5.10 -8.88 -12.44
C SER A 185 -5.08 -8.35 -13.87
N SER A 186 -6.24 -7.94 -14.41
CA SER A 186 -6.33 -7.36 -15.76
C SER A 186 -5.98 -5.87 -15.80
N ALA A 187 -6.34 -5.13 -14.76
CA ALA A 187 -6.23 -3.68 -14.72
C ALA A 187 -4.79 -3.16 -14.56
N GLU A 188 -3.97 -3.83 -13.76
CA GLU A 188 -2.58 -3.40 -13.54
C GLU A 188 -1.61 -3.94 -14.57
N SER A 189 -1.97 -5.03 -15.26
CA SER A 189 -1.14 -5.64 -16.29
C SER A 189 -1.22 -4.94 -17.63
N ALA A 190 -2.22 -4.10 -17.87
CA ALA A 190 -2.42 -3.44 -19.15
C ALA A 190 -1.99 -1.97 -19.06
N SER A 191 -1.43 -1.47 -20.09
CA SER A 191 -1.14 -0.12 -20.61
C SER A 191 -1.58 1.15 -19.83
N GLY A 192 -1.89 1.09 -18.54
CA GLY A 192 -2.34 2.25 -17.72
C GLY A 192 -3.80 2.65 -17.97
N ASP A 193 -4.46 2.07 -18.97
CA ASP A 193 -5.88 2.22 -19.21
C ASP A 193 -6.62 1.15 -18.42
N ILE A 194 -7.35 1.56 -17.38
CA ILE A 194 -8.12 0.63 -16.56
C ILE A 194 -9.34 0.19 -17.35
N ALA A 195 -9.43 -1.11 -17.62
CA ALA A 195 -10.67 -1.71 -18.08
C ALA A 195 -11.65 -1.78 -16.90
N PHE A 196 -12.70 -0.96 -16.90
CA PHE A 196 -13.72 -1.01 -15.88
C PHE A 196 -14.71 -2.14 -16.15
N ASP A 197 -14.91 -3.00 -15.13
CA ASP A 197 -16.10 -3.84 -15.04
C ASP A 197 -17.21 -3.02 -14.36
N ASP A 198 -18.18 -2.54 -15.15
CA ASP A 198 -19.26 -1.69 -14.65
C ASP A 198 -20.09 -2.36 -13.55
N ALA A 199 -20.28 -3.67 -13.59
CA ALA A 199 -21.05 -4.39 -12.60
C ALA A 199 -20.32 -4.43 -11.25
N LEU A 200 -19.04 -4.75 -11.26
CA LEU A 200 -18.17 -4.73 -10.08
C LEU A 200 -18.07 -3.32 -9.48
N TRP A 201 -17.76 -2.33 -10.32
CA TRP A 201 -17.53 -0.96 -9.84
C TRP A 201 -18.79 -0.29 -9.31
N LYS A 202 -19.98 -0.62 -9.81
CA LYS A 202 -21.24 -0.18 -9.22
C LYS A 202 -21.44 -0.76 -7.82
N ARG A 203 -21.08 -2.03 -7.60
CA ARG A 203 -21.11 -2.62 -6.25
C ARG A 203 -20.10 -1.95 -5.33
N ILE A 204 -18.87 -1.69 -5.81
CA ILE A 204 -17.83 -0.97 -5.05
C ILE A 204 -18.36 0.41 -4.59
N PHE A 205 -18.97 1.18 -5.47
CA PHE A 205 -19.50 2.50 -5.09
C PHE A 205 -20.73 2.43 -4.18
N SER A 206 -21.55 1.39 -4.31
CA SER A 206 -22.66 1.15 -3.38
C SER A 206 -22.16 0.82 -1.97
N GLU A 207 -21.14 -0.06 -1.84
CA GLU A 207 -20.52 -0.36 -0.55
C GLU A 207 -19.75 0.84 0.02
N THR A 208 -19.06 1.61 -0.81
CA THR A 208 -18.39 2.84 -0.38
C THR A 208 -19.39 3.82 0.23
N ASN A 209 -20.53 4.05 -0.42
CA ASN A 209 -21.55 4.93 0.08
C ASN A 209 -22.19 4.40 1.39
N THR A 210 -22.40 3.10 1.47
CA THR A 210 -22.88 2.46 2.71
C THR A 210 -21.85 2.65 3.84
N PHE A 211 -20.58 2.40 3.59
CA PHE A 211 -19.51 2.62 4.56
C PHE A 211 -19.43 4.06 5.05
N LEU A 212 -19.53 5.04 4.15
CA LEU A 212 -19.54 6.47 4.52
C LEU A 212 -20.71 6.81 5.44
N LYS A 213 -21.90 6.29 5.15
CA LYS A 213 -23.11 6.50 5.96
C LYS A 213 -23.03 5.81 7.31
N ASP A 214 -22.63 4.55 7.33
CA ASP A 214 -22.52 3.75 8.56
C ASP A 214 -21.41 4.26 9.49
N SER A 215 -20.37 4.86 8.94
CA SER A 215 -19.29 5.53 9.68
C SER A 215 -19.66 6.95 10.14
N HIS A 216 -20.87 7.43 9.79
CA HIS A 216 -21.38 8.78 10.07
C HIS A 216 -20.47 9.90 9.54
N PHE A 217 -19.86 9.72 8.37
CA PHE A 217 -19.22 10.82 7.64
C PHE A 217 -20.28 11.74 7.04
N THR A 218 -20.01 13.04 7.03
CA THR A 218 -20.90 14.09 6.56
C THR A 218 -20.15 15.06 5.62
N SER A 219 -20.87 16.04 5.09
CA SER A 219 -20.26 17.12 4.31
C SER A 219 -19.22 17.92 5.08
N ASP A 220 -19.29 17.96 6.41
CA ASP A 220 -18.31 18.67 7.24
C ASP A 220 -16.94 17.98 7.23
N ASP A 221 -16.91 16.67 6.96
CA ASP A 221 -15.66 15.90 6.89
C ASP A 221 -14.84 16.15 5.63
N ILE A 222 -15.43 16.74 4.59
CA ILE A 222 -14.73 17.06 3.32
C ILE A 222 -13.52 17.97 3.55
N SER A 223 -13.57 18.85 4.56
CA SER A 223 -12.51 19.80 4.88
C SER A 223 -11.58 19.36 6.01
N VAL A 224 -11.76 18.16 6.54
CA VAL A 224 -10.93 17.65 7.64
C VAL A 224 -9.56 17.23 7.09
N ASP A 225 -8.52 17.93 7.54
CA ASP A 225 -7.13 17.62 7.25
C ASP A 225 -6.55 16.61 8.27
N ILE A 226 -5.34 16.12 8.01
CA ILE A 226 -4.67 15.13 8.86
C ILE A 226 -4.45 15.62 10.29
N ASN A 227 -4.13 16.91 10.49
CA ASN A 227 -3.90 17.47 11.81
C ASN A 227 -5.21 17.50 12.62
N THR A 228 -6.29 17.93 11.99
CA THR A 228 -7.63 17.97 12.60
C THR A 228 -8.10 16.56 12.94
N ALA A 229 -7.99 15.61 12.01
CA ALA A 229 -8.38 14.22 12.24
C ALA A 229 -7.58 13.59 13.38
N THR A 230 -6.26 13.79 13.41
CA THR A 230 -5.37 13.30 14.46
C THR A 230 -5.75 13.89 15.82
N GLN A 231 -5.94 15.21 15.90
CA GLN A 231 -6.30 15.87 17.15
C GLN A 231 -7.62 15.40 17.70
N MET A 232 -8.65 15.20 16.85
CA MET A 232 -9.94 14.65 17.26
C MET A 232 -9.80 13.28 17.94
N PHE A 233 -8.95 12.42 17.40
CA PHE A 233 -8.70 11.11 17.98
C PHE A 233 -7.91 11.19 19.28
N LEU A 234 -6.81 11.94 19.32
CA LEU A 234 -5.97 12.10 20.52
C LEU A 234 -6.73 12.72 21.70
N GLU A 235 -7.67 13.60 21.43
CA GLU A 235 -8.53 14.22 22.44
C GLU A 235 -9.74 13.34 22.88
N GLY A 236 -9.87 12.13 22.32
CA GLY A 236 -11.00 11.24 22.61
C GLY A 236 -12.34 11.72 22.05
N LYS A 237 -12.35 12.66 21.10
CA LYS A 237 -13.55 13.14 20.39
C LYS A 237 -13.97 12.22 19.27
N ALA A 238 -13.05 11.35 18.81
CA ALA A 238 -13.32 10.27 17.87
C ALA A 238 -12.92 8.94 18.47
N ALA A 239 -13.71 7.89 18.20
CA ALA A 239 -13.49 6.55 18.73
C ALA A 239 -12.48 5.75 17.92
N MET A 240 -12.39 6.02 16.62
CA MET A 240 -11.52 5.32 15.68
C MET A 240 -10.78 6.30 14.78
N PHE A 241 -9.61 5.85 14.27
CA PHE A 241 -8.75 6.62 13.39
C PHE A 241 -8.11 5.69 12.35
N HIS A 242 -7.97 6.14 11.09
CA HIS A 242 -7.25 5.40 10.07
C HIS A 242 -5.75 5.54 10.27
N GLY A 243 -5.05 4.43 10.32
CA GLY A 243 -3.62 4.48 10.52
C GLY A 243 -2.93 3.14 10.28
N TYR A 244 -1.75 3.03 10.84
CA TYR A 244 -0.92 1.84 10.78
C TYR A 244 -0.41 1.49 12.19
N PRO A 245 0.02 0.24 12.43
CA PRO A 245 0.34 -0.20 13.79
C PRO A 245 1.44 0.59 14.51
N ALA A 246 2.46 1.09 13.78
CA ALA A 246 3.48 1.93 14.42
C ALA A 246 2.92 3.29 14.87
N LEU A 247 1.97 3.88 14.12
CA LEU A 247 1.26 5.09 14.54
C LEU A 247 0.42 4.83 15.80
N MET A 248 -0.14 3.64 15.93
CA MET A 248 -0.87 3.24 17.14
C MET A 248 0.05 3.27 18.38
N GLN A 249 1.31 2.84 18.25
CA GLN A 249 2.29 2.93 19.33
C GLN A 249 2.62 4.39 19.67
N GLU A 250 2.82 5.25 18.67
CA GLU A 250 3.04 6.69 18.88
C GLU A 250 1.86 7.36 19.60
N PHE A 251 0.63 7.01 19.25
CA PHE A 251 -0.56 7.53 19.91
C PHE A 251 -0.73 6.99 21.33
N GLN A 252 -0.34 5.73 21.58
CA GLN A 252 -0.38 5.14 22.92
C GLN A 252 0.50 5.91 23.91
N GLU A 253 1.63 6.49 23.45
CA GLU A 253 2.51 7.30 24.28
C GLU A 253 1.92 8.70 24.60
N GLN A 254 1.00 9.18 23.77
CA GLN A 254 0.39 10.50 23.89
C GLN A 254 -0.98 10.50 24.60
N MET A 255 -1.61 9.33 24.69
CA MET A 255 -2.97 9.18 25.22
C MET A 255 -2.96 8.41 26.54
N ASP A 256 -3.74 8.88 27.52
CA ASP A 256 -4.08 8.08 28.70
C ASP A 256 -5.29 7.17 28.37
N ALA A 257 -5.09 6.29 27.39
CA ALA A 257 -6.11 5.38 26.88
C ALA A 257 -5.46 4.11 26.34
N GLU A 258 -6.12 2.98 26.48
CA GLU A 258 -5.71 1.75 25.81
C GLU A 258 -6.21 1.76 24.37
N LEU A 259 -5.30 1.51 23.43
CA LEU A 259 -5.60 1.42 22.01
C LEU A 259 -5.60 -0.03 21.53
N THR A 260 -6.36 -0.31 20.50
CA THR A 260 -6.36 -1.60 19.80
C THR A 260 -6.58 -1.38 18.32
N ARG A 261 -6.37 -2.41 17.51
CA ARG A 261 -6.69 -2.36 16.09
C ARG A 261 -8.05 -2.98 15.79
N VAL A 262 -8.68 -2.47 14.75
CA VAL A 262 -9.85 -3.05 14.12
C VAL A 262 -9.52 -3.26 12.64
N PRO A 263 -9.68 -4.47 12.09
CA PRO A 263 -9.44 -4.71 10.67
C PRO A 263 -10.51 -4.06 9.80
N PHE A 264 -10.31 -4.06 8.50
CA PHE A 264 -11.34 -3.69 7.55
C PHE A 264 -12.23 -4.89 7.27
N PHE A 265 -13.54 -4.69 7.38
CA PHE A 265 -14.52 -5.76 7.25
C PHE A 265 -15.17 -5.77 5.88
N SER A 266 -15.40 -6.95 5.35
CA SER A 266 -16.25 -7.15 4.18
C SER A 266 -17.70 -6.86 4.51
N GLN A 267 -18.42 -6.18 3.60
CA GLN A 267 -19.87 -5.98 3.69
C GLN A 267 -20.64 -7.19 3.10
N ILE A 268 -19.97 -8.02 2.30
CA ILE A 268 -20.59 -9.17 1.59
C ILE A 268 -20.27 -10.53 2.21
N SER A 269 -19.38 -10.56 3.21
CA SER A 269 -19.01 -11.77 3.95
C SER A 269 -18.63 -11.41 5.40
N ASP A 270 -18.41 -12.44 6.23
CA ASP A 270 -17.91 -12.25 7.61
C ASP A 270 -16.36 -12.12 7.68
N GLU A 271 -15.71 -11.91 6.54
CA GLU A 271 -14.25 -11.81 6.46
C GLU A 271 -13.75 -10.42 6.84
N ALA A 272 -12.53 -10.41 7.36
CA ALA A 272 -11.79 -9.22 7.72
C ALA A 272 -10.43 -9.21 7.01
N PHE A 273 -9.93 -8.01 6.68
CA PHE A 273 -8.73 -7.85 5.88
C PHE A 273 -7.81 -6.78 6.46
N ILE A 274 -6.52 -6.94 6.16
CA ILE A 274 -5.54 -5.85 6.23
C ILE A 274 -5.50 -5.19 4.85
N ASN A 275 -5.55 -3.87 4.82
CA ASN A 275 -5.14 -3.12 3.63
C ASN A 275 -3.63 -2.88 3.71
N MET A 276 -2.89 -3.23 2.69
CA MET A 276 -1.44 -3.09 2.66
C MET A 276 -0.98 -2.21 1.50
N THR A 277 -0.09 -1.29 1.82
CA THR A 277 0.62 -0.49 0.82
C THR A 277 2.03 -1.03 0.67
N PRO A 278 2.47 -1.48 -0.52
CA PRO A 278 3.87 -1.77 -0.76
C PRO A 278 4.72 -0.53 -0.48
N SER A 279 5.76 -0.68 0.33
CA SER A 279 6.61 0.44 0.72
C SER A 279 7.71 0.72 -0.27
N LEU A 280 8.20 -0.32 -0.92
CA LEU A 280 9.27 -0.25 -1.91
C LEU A 280 9.17 -1.45 -2.85
N ASN A 281 9.33 -1.19 -4.15
CA ASN A 281 9.38 -2.21 -5.19
C ASN A 281 10.75 -2.20 -5.85
N ILE A 282 11.23 -3.37 -6.26
CA ILE A 282 12.52 -3.56 -6.88
C ILE A 282 12.38 -4.27 -8.21
N ALA A 283 13.19 -3.86 -9.19
CA ALA A 283 13.34 -4.53 -10.47
C ALA A 283 14.82 -4.61 -10.86
N PHE A 284 15.14 -5.56 -11.72
CA PHE A 284 16.48 -5.73 -12.29
C PHE A 284 16.48 -5.38 -13.76
N ASN A 285 17.55 -4.72 -14.21
CA ASN A 285 17.82 -4.57 -15.63
C ASN A 285 18.10 -5.95 -16.24
N LYS A 286 17.40 -6.29 -17.33
CA LYS A 286 17.57 -7.60 -18.00
C LYS A 286 18.98 -7.86 -18.50
N ASP A 287 19.79 -6.83 -18.68
CA ASP A 287 21.18 -6.97 -19.11
C ASP A 287 22.05 -7.69 -18.07
N LEU A 288 21.60 -7.78 -16.82
CA LEU A 288 22.23 -8.62 -15.79
C LEU A 288 22.27 -10.12 -16.19
N GLU A 289 21.30 -10.60 -16.97
CA GLU A 289 21.29 -11.99 -17.44
C GLU A 289 22.44 -12.34 -18.37
N LYS A 290 23.20 -11.35 -18.84
CA LYS A 290 24.39 -11.54 -19.69
C LYS A 290 25.68 -11.75 -18.88
N ASP A 291 25.65 -11.49 -17.57
CA ASP A 291 26.77 -11.58 -16.65
C ASP A 291 26.35 -12.26 -15.35
N GLN A 292 26.70 -13.54 -15.20
CA GLN A 292 26.25 -14.34 -14.07
C GLN A 292 26.83 -13.87 -12.73
N GLU A 293 28.07 -13.40 -12.68
CA GLU A 293 28.70 -12.94 -11.44
C GLU A 293 28.02 -11.66 -10.93
N LYS A 294 27.71 -10.76 -11.86
CA LYS A 294 26.99 -9.52 -11.57
C LYS A 294 25.52 -9.78 -11.20
N LEU A 295 24.87 -10.73 -11.85
CA LEU A 295 23.51 -11.16 -11.51
C LEU A 295 23.44 -11.79 -10.11
N ASP A 296 24.42 -12.63 -9.75
CA ASP A 296 24.52 -13.24 -8.43
C ASP A 296 24.68 -12.15 -7.34
N LEU A 297 25.56 -11.18 -7.57
CA LEU A 297 25.70 -10.03 -6.67
C LEU A 297 24.42 -9.21 -6.56
N ALA A 298 23.69 -9.01 -7.65
CA ALA A 298 22.41 -8.31 -7.62
C ALA A 298 21.37 -9.04 -6.76
N PHE A 299 21.32 -10.38 -6.84
CA PHE A 299 20.46 -11.18 -5.95
C PHE A 299 20.92 -11.12 -4.49
N ASP A 300 22.21 -11.11 -4.22
CA ASP A 300 22.73 -10.95 -2.85
C ASP A 300 22.36 -9.59 -2.27
N VAL A 301 22.38 -8.52 -3.05
CA VAL A 301 21.89 -7.19 -2.65
C VAL A 301 20.37 -7.22 -2.39
N LEU A 302 19.59 -7.87 -3.26
CA LEU A 302 18.16 -8.08 -3.05
C LEU A 302 17.89 -8.83 -1.74
N GLU A 303 18.64 -9.91 -1.46
CA GLU A 303 18.52 -10.65 -0.20
C GLU A 303 18.74 -9.77 1.03
N CYS A 304 19.72 -8.87 1.00
CA CYS A 304 19.90 -7.89 2.07
C CYS A 304 18.67 -7.00 2.26
N MET A 305 18.07 -6.52 1.16
CA MET A 305 16.90 -5.62 1.22
C MET A 305 15.64 -6.32 1.72
N ILE A 306 15.43 -7.58 1.36
CA ILE A 306 14.26 -8.37 1.79
C ILE A 306 14.45 -9.08 3.13
N SER A 307 15.66 -9.06 3.71
CA SER A 307 15.90 -9.58 5.05
C SER A 307 15.14 -8.80 6.12
N LYS A 308 14.95 -9.40 7.29
CA LYS A 308 14.33 -8.71 8.44
C LYS A 308 15.04 -7.38 8.74
N GLU A 309 16.36 -7.38 8.75
CA GLU A 309 17.17 -6.20 9.04
C GLU A 309 17.02 -5.13 7.95
N GLY A 310 17.15 -5.53 6.68
CA GLY A 310 16.97 -4.62 5.56
C GLY A 310 15.59 -3.99 5.54
N GLN A 311 14.53 -4.76 5.75
CA GLN A 311 13.16 -4.26 5.82
C GLN A 311 12.97 -3.29 7.00
N THR A 312 13.57 -3.55 8.14
CA THR A 312 13.52 -2.65 9.30
C THR A 312 14.16 -1.30 8.99
N LEU A 313 15.33 -1.32 8.34
CA LEU A 313 16.03 -0.11 7.90
C LEU A 313 15.25 0.68 6.84
N ILE A 314 14.62 -0.03 5.90
CA ILE A 314 13.78 0.58 4.87
C ILE A 314 12.52 1.21 5.47
N ALA A 315 11.90 0.55 6.43
CA ALA A 315 10.70 1.04 7.10
C ALA A 315 10.94 2.28 7.95
N ASP A 316 12.14 2.47 8.45
CA ASP A 316 12.53 3.64 9.25
C ASP A 316 11.57 3.89 10.43
N GLY A 317 11.33 2.85 11.22
CA GLY A 317 10.47 2.90 12.41
C GLY A 317 8.96 2.86 12.16
N LYS A 318 8.50 2.90 10.89
CA LYS A 318 7.06 2.92 10.58
C LYS A 318 6.38 1.56 10.72
N GLY A 319 7.15 0.50 10.97
CA GLY A 319 6.67 -0.88 10.98
C GLY A 319 6.34 -1.38 9.57
N VAL A 320 6.65 -2.62 9.32
CA VAL A 320 6.33 -3.28 8.05
C VAL A 320 5.96 -4.74 8.31
N ILE A 321 5.23 -5.31 7.38
CA ILE A 321 5.08 -6.76 7.29
C ILE A 321 5.92 -7.27 6.14
N SER A 322 6.51 -8.44 6.33
CA SER A 322 7.18 -9.15 5.27
C SER A 322 6.16 -9.76 4.31
N LEU A 323 6.49 -9.69 3.03
CA LEU A 323 5.78 -10.42 1.98
C LEU A 323 6.50 -11.72 1.60
N ASN A 324 7.58 -12.00 2.29
CA ASN A 324 8.42 -13.17 2.12
C ASN A 324 8.12 -14.19 3.23
N VAL A 325 7.85 -15.44 2.84
CA VAL A 325 7.47 -16.53 3.76
C VAL A 325 8.59 -16.90 4.74
N ASP A 326 9.84 -16.61 4.40
CA ASP A 326 11.02 -16.94 5.21
C ASP A 326 11.35 -15.86 6.24
N VAL A 327 10.73 -14.70 6.16
CA VAL A 327 10.96 -13.59 7.08
C VAL A 327 9.78 -13.47 8.02
N PRO A 328 9.96 -13.66 9.34
CA PRO A 328 8.88 -13.56 10.30
C PRO A 328 8.31 -12.13 10.31
N ASN A 329 7.02 -12.04 10.64
CA ASN A 329 6.36 -10.76 10.85
C ASN A 329 7.12 -9.95 11.91
N MET A 330 7.44 -8.69 11.59
CA MET A 330 8.20 -7.79 12.46
C MET A 330 7.32 -7.01 13.45
N MET A 331 6.03 -7.30 13.47
CA MET A 331 5.02 -6.63 14.30
C MET A 331 4.32 -7.65 15.21
N GLU A 332 5.11 -8.44 15.94
CA GLU A 332 4.65 -9.54 16.80
C GLU A 332 3.61 -9.13 17.84
N ASP A 333 3.67 -7.87 18.29
CA ASP A 333 2.79 -7.34 19.35
C ASP A 333 1.47 -6.75 18.84
N VAL A 334 1.18 -6.86 17.53
CA VAL A 334 -0.07 -6.32 16.96
C VAL A 334 -1.15 -7.40 16.93
N PRO A 335 -2.21 -7.28 17.76
CA PRO A 335 -3.23 -8.32 17.87
C PRO A 335 -3.90 -8.67 16.53
N GLY A 336 -3.96 -9.95 16.21
CA GLY A 336 -4.67 -10.49 15.04
C GLY A 336 -4.00 -10.27 13.69
N LEU A 337 -2.90 -9.51 13.62
CA LEU A 337 -2.20 -9.24 12.36
C LEU A 337 -1.63 -10.51 11.72
N GLU A 338 -1.04 -11.37 12.53
CA GLU A 338 -0.47 -12.64 12.08
C GLU A 338 -1.53 -13.59 11.51
N ASP A 339 -2.70 -13.64 12.15
CA ASP A 339 -3.82 -14.48 11.67
C ASP A 339 -4.28 -14.05 10.28
N GLU A 340 -4.41 -12.76 10.02
CA GLU A 340 -4.81 -12.23 8.72
C GLU A 340 -3.77 -12.51 7.64
N ILE A 341 -2.47 -12.37 7.95
CA ILE A 341 -1.37 -12.69 7.05
C ILE A 341 -1.40 -14.19 6.71
N ASN A 342 -1.50 -15.05 7.71
CA ASN A 342 -1.48 -16.51 7.53
C ASN A 342 -2.72 -17.03 6.79
N ASN A 343 -3.86 -16.35 6.91
CA ASN A 343 -5.10 -16.69 6.21
C ASN A 343 -5.20 -16.06 4.81
N ASN A 344 -4.16 -15.41 4.31
CA ASN A 344 -4.18 -14.64 3.05
C ASN A 344 -5.22 -13.51 3.03
N SER A 345 -5.61 -13.01 4.21
CA SER A 345 -6.57 -11.91 4.35
C SER A 345 -5.88 -10.55 4.21
N VAL A 346 -5.02 -10.42 3.21
CA VAL A 346 -4.25 -9.22 2.91
C VAL A 346 -4.66 -8.68 1.56
N TYR A 347 -5.21 -7.48 1.56
CA TYR A 347 -5.49 -6.73 0.34
C TYR A 347 -4.32 -5.80 0.03
N ILE A 348 -3.70 -5.98 -1.14
CA ILE A 348 -2.68 -5.05 -1.62
C ILE A 348 -3.38 -3.91 -2.34
N ARG A 349 -3.22 -2.71 -1.80
CA ARG A 349 -3.87 -1.51 -2.31
C ARG A 349 -3.58 -1.28 -3.79
N TYR A 350 -4.64 -1.06 -4.56
CA TYR A 350 -4.53 -0.50 -5.91
C TYR A 350 -4.10 0.97 -5.82
N SER A 351 -3.14 1.38 -6.63
CA SER A 351 -2.61 2.75 -6.63
C SER A 351 -2.23 3.19 -8.04
N ALA A 352 -3.13 3.91 -8.70
CA ALA A 352 -2.80 4.67 -9.89
C ALA A 352 -2.90 6.17 -9.58
N GLN A 353 -2.01 7.00 -10.10
CA GLN A 353 -1.99 8.44 -9.77
C GLN A 353 -3.33 9.12 -10.06
N LYS A 354 -3.92 8.85 -11.23
CA LYS A 354 -5.24 9.40 -11.59
C LYS A 354 -6.36 8.97 -10.63
N SER A 355 -6.22 7.84 -9.96
CA SER A 355 -7.26 7.32 -9.07
C SER A 355 -7.42 8.13 -7.79
N PHE A 356 -6.41 8.87 -7.37
CA PHE A 356 -6.50 9.76 -6.20
C PHE A 356 -7.44 10.92 -6.46
N ASP A 357 -7.23 11.68 -7.54
CA ASP A 357 -8.11 12.78 -7.95
C ASP A 357 -9.53 12.30 -8.22
N ALA A 358 -9.67 11.16 -8.91
CA ALA A 358 -10.96 10.55 -9.21
C ALA A 358 -11.72 10.17 -7.93
N SER A 359 -11.00 9.61 -6.94
CA SER A 359 -11.56 9.21 -5.64
C SER A 359 -12.01 10.42 -4.84
N LEU A 360 -11.17 11.47 -4.77
CA LEU A 360 -11.51 12.70 -4.07
C LEU A 360 -12.82 13.29 -4.58
N LYS A 361 -12.94 13.44 -5.89
CA LYS A 361 -14.16 13.97 -6.54
C LYS A 361 -15.38 13.12 -6.23
N ALA A 362 -15.27 11.81 -6.32
CA ALA A 362 -16.39 10.91 -6.12
C ALA A 362 -16.84 10.86 -4.64
N VAL A 363 -15.89 10.75 -3.70
CA VAL A 363 -16.20 10.71 -2.26
C VAL A 363 -16.78 12.04 -1.80
N HIS A 364 -16.22 13.18 -2.21
CA HIS A 364 -16.78 14.48 -1.88
C HIS A 364 -18.18 14.67 -2.46
N GLY A 365 -18.44 14.20 -3.67
CA GLY A 365 -19.76 14.25 -4.30
C GLY A 365 -20.81 13.43 -3.53
N LEU A 366 -20.43 12.25 -3.02
CA LEU A 366 -21.30 11.43 -2.16
C LEU A 366 -21.58 12.12 -0.83
N LEU A 367 -20.56 12.67 -0.17
CA LEU A 367 -20.69 13.31 1.16
C LEU A 367 -21.45 14.64 1.11
N SER A 368 -21.28 15.42 0.04
CA SER A 368 -22.03 16.67 -0.14
C SER A 368 -23.48 16.45 -0.56
N GLY A 369 -23.83 15.23 -1.01
CA GLY A 369 -25.13 14.91 -1.57
C GLY A 369 -25.34 15.45 -3.00
N GLU A 370 -24.28 15.96 -3.64
CA GLU A 370 -24.31 16.40 -5.03
C GLU A 370 -24.34 15.22 -6.03
N MET A 371 -23.88 14.04 -5.58
CA MET A 371 -23.86 12.82 -6.38
C MET A 371 -24.52 11.66 -5.64
N ASP A 372 -25.29 10.88 -6.36
CA ASP A 372 -25.64 9.52 -5.95
C ASP A 372 -24.51 8.53 -6.32
N GLU A 373 -24.67 7.25 -5.97
CA GLU A 373 -23.67 6.19 -6.20
C GLU A 373 -23.32 6.03 -7.68
N THR A 374 -24.32 6.14 -8.57
CA THR A 374 -24.11 6.00 -10.02
C THR A 374 -23.34 7.20 -10.56
N GLN A 375 -23.72 8.40 -10.16
CA GLN A 375 -23.05 9.64 -10.55
C GLN A 375 -21.60 9.70 -10.04
N ALA A 376 -21.37 9.23 -8.80
CA ALA A 376 -20.02 9.15 -8.23
C ALA A 376 -19.13 8.16 -9.02
N TYR A 377 -19.67 6.99 -9.36
CA TYR A 377 -18.98 6.06 -10.24
C TYR A 377 -18.68 6.63 -11.63
N ASP A 378 -19.66 7.26 -12.27
CA ASP A 378 -19.48 7.87 -13.58
C ASP A 378 -18.42 8.98 -13.55
N ALA A 379 -18.40 9.79 -12.48
CA ALA A 379 -17.39 10.82 -12.27
C ALA A 379 -15.99 10.22 -12.06
N PHE A 380 -15.88 9.17 -11.26
CA PHE A 380 -14.64 8.42 -11.06
C PHE A 380 -14.12 7.86 -12.38
N ARG A 381 -14.95 7.10 -13.09
CA ARG A 381 -14.62 6.49 -14.39
C ARG A 381 -14.17 7.52 -15.41
N SER A 382 -14.88 8.65 -15.52
CA SER A 382 -14.56 9.70 -16.50
C SER A 382 -13.23 10.42 -16.19
N THR A 383 -12.83 10.47 -14.93
CA THR A 383 -11.55 11.06 -14.52
C THR A 383 -10.39 10.08 -14.77
N MET A 384 -10.65 8.78 -14.66
CA MET A 384 -9.67 7.72 -14.93
C MET A 384 -9.34 7.54 -16.41
N ASN A 385 -10.30 7.78 -17.31
CA ASN A 385 -10.12 7.73 -18.76
C ASN A 385 -9.50 9.03 -19.29
#